data_93a44fc1b16afa08f03eb97da1c90c09
#
_entry.id   93a44fc1b16afa08f03eb97da1c90c09
#
_cell.length_a   1.000
_cell.length_b   1.000
_cell.length_c   1.000
_cell.angle_alpha   90.00
_cell.angle_beta   90.00
_cell.angle_gamma   90.00
#
_symmetry.space_group_name_H-M   'P 1'
#
loop_
_entity.id
_entity.type
_entity.pdbx_description
1 polymer ?
#
loop_
_entity_poly.entity_id
_entity_poly.type
_entity_poly.pdbx_seq_one_letter_code
_entity_poly.pdbx_strand_id
1 'polypeptide(L)'
;MNILMLVNWKIEYTEKVPENKQPPDYYVPGHPYWFFKYFKKADKIHVDVVDIRSFSTLEKFEQHTLRFYVWQTLKCIPKLKKYDVILSHGMQSGIVLCLWRRLFGKGRYKHIVFDIGAFNSGREEGRALKLMQFASKSLDGVIYHT
;
A
#
# COMPACT_ATOMS: atom_id res chain seq x y z
N MET A 1 13.84 9.18 -7.65
CA MET A 1 13.38 8.33 -6.55
C MET A 1 12.19 7.52 -7.03
N ASN A 2 12.23 6.21 -6.88
CA ASN A 2 11.16 5.30 -7.32
C ASN A 2 10.32 4.88 -6.11
N ILE A 3 9.03 5.13 -6.18
CA ILE A 3 8.07 4.83 -5.12
C ILE A 3 7.07 3.81 -5.63
N LEU A 4 6.79 2.79 -4.84
CA LEU A 4 5.64 1.91 -5.01
C LEU A 4 4.58 2.28 -3.98
N MET A 5 3.37 2.57 -4.43
CA MET A 5 2.24 2.83 -3.53
C MET A 5 1.23 1.69 -3.61
N LEU A 6 0.96 1.06 -2.47
CA LEU A 6 -0.07 0.04 -2.29
C LEU A 6 -1.30 0.72 -1.68
N VAL A 7 -2.38 0.74 -2.43
CA VAL A 7 -3.63 1.39 -1.99
C VAL A 7 -4.71 0.35 -1.68
N ASN A 8 -5.61 0.67 -0.77
CA ASN A 8 -6.70 -0.21 -0.34
C ASN A 8 -8.04 0.06 -1.04
N TRP A 9 -7.97 0.62 -2.24
CA TRP A 9 -9.09 0.83 -3.15
C TRP A 9 -8.75 0.43 -4.58
N LYS A 10 -9.74 0.45 -5.47
CA LYS A 10 -9.55 0.18 -6.89
C LYS A 10 -9.26 1.46 -7.64
N ILE A 11 -8.24 1.43 -8.51
CA ILE A 11 -7.83 2.57 -9.34
C ILE A 11 -8.20 2.30 -10.79
N GLU A 12 -8.69 3.32 -11.47
CA GLU A 12 -8.84 3.31 -12.91
C GLU A 12 -7.65 4.01 -13.56
N TYR A 13 -6.99 3.32 -14.49
CA TYR A 13 -5.92 3.91 -15.30
C TYR A 13 -6.54 4.55 -16.53
N THR A 14 -6.34 5.85 -16.70
CA THR A 14 -6.93 6.64 -17.78
C THR A 14 -5.88 7.46 -18.50
N GLU A 15 -6.08 7.74 -19.79
CA GLU A 15 -5.16 8.59 -20.56
C GLU A 15 -5.36 10.09 -20.24
N LYS A 16 -6.54 10.46 -19.79
CA LYS A 16 -6.92 11.83 -19.46
C LYS A 16 -7.67 11.88 -18.14
N VAL A 17 -7.66 13.02 -17.49
CA VAL A 17 -8.45 13.24 -16.27
C VAL A 17 -9.94 13.05 -16.59
N PRO A 18 -10.62 12.11 -15.94
CA PRO A 18 -12.03 11.85 -16.20
C PRO A 18 -12.90 12.95 -15.58
N GLU A 19 -13.95 13.37 -16.30
CA GLU A 19 -14.85 14.44 -15.86
C GLU A 19 -15.68 14.06 -14.61
N ASN A 20 -16.02 12.77 -14.48
CA ASN A 20 -16.95 12.26 -13.46
C ASN A 20 -16.26 11.48 -12.33
N LYS A 21 -14.94 11.62 -12.17
CA LYS A 21 -14.20 10.92 -11.12
C LYS A 21 -13.33 11.88 -10.33
N GLN A 22 -13.22 11.60 -9.05
CA GLN A 22 -12.38 12.36 -8.13
C GLN A 22 -11.13 11.55 -7.79
N PRO A 23 -9.97 12.19 -7.54
CA PRO A 23 -8.89 11.51 -6.86
C PRO A 23 -9.40 10.96 -5.51
N PRO A 24 -8.99 9.77 -5.10
CA PRO A 24 -7.86 8.96 -5.57
C PRO A 24 -8.22 7.87 -6.59
N ASP A 25 -9.43 7.84 -7.13
CA ASP A 25 -10.00 6.69 -7.84
C ASP A 25 -9.42 6.47 -9.24
N TYR A 26 -8.65 7.42 -9.75
CA TYR A 26 -8.01 7.32 -11.06
C TYR A 26 -6.52 7.66 -11.01
N TYR A 27 -5.80 7.17 -12.01
CA TYR A 27 -4.39 7.51 -12.24
C TYR A 27 -4.13 7.73 -13.74
N VAL A 28 -3.46 8.83 -14.05
CA VAL A 28 -3.03 9.15 -15.40
C VAL A 28 -1.54 8.87 -15.48
N PRO A 29 -1.09 7.87 -16.26
CA PRO A 29 0.34 7.58 -16.43
C PRO A 29 1.13 8.80 -16.90
N GLY A 30 2.31 9.01 -16.33
CA GLY A 30 3.16 10.15 -16.66
C GLY A 30 2.85 11.44 -15.87
N HIS A 31 1.76 11.46 -15.11
CA HIS A 31 1.47 12.55 -14.18
C HIS A 31 1.69 12.12 -12.72
N PRO A 32 2.05 13.04 -11.82
CA PRO A 32 2.14 12.72 -10.40
C PRO A 32 0.80 12.20 -9.89
N TYR A 33 0.82 11.05 -9.22
CA TYR A 33 -0.38 10.56 -8.54
C TYR A 33 -0.82 11.60 -7.49
N TRP A 34 -2.13 11.81 -7.35
CA TRP A 34 -2.72 12.89 -6.55
C TRP A 34 -2.04 13.09 -5.18
N PHE A 35 -1.62 12.03 -4.54
CA PHE A 35 -0.97 12.03 -3.23
C PHE A 35 0.36 12.78 -3.22
N PHE A 36 1.08 12.79 -4.35
CA PHE A 36 2.39 13.43 -4.52
C PHE A 36 2.32 14.77 -5.25
N LYS A 37 1.12 15.22 -5.60
CA LYS A 37 0.88 16.42 -6.42
C LYS A 37 1.57 17.67 -5.88
N TYR A 38 1.62 17.82 -4.56
CA TYR A 38 2.17 18.98 -3.89
C TYR A 38 3.58 18.79 -3.36
N PHE A 39 4.22 17.68 -3.65
CA PHE A 39 5.60 17.47 -3.21
C PHE A 39 6.55 18.38 -4.00
N LYS A 40 7.45 19.07 -3.30
CA LYS A 40 8.58 19.74 -3.92
C LYS A 40 9.38 18.71 -4.71
N LYS A 41 9.67 18.97 -5.99
CA LYS A 41 10.36 18.03 -6.89
C LYS A 41 9.52 16.77 -7.23
N ALA A 42 8.20 16.92 -7.35
CA ALA A 42 7.32 15.83 -7.81
C ALA A 42 7.76 15.27 -9.18
N ASP A 43 8.36 16.10 -10.03
CA ASP A 43 8.97 15.76 -11.32
C ASP A 43 10.11 14.73 -11.23
N LYS A 44 10.78 14.62 -10.08
CA LYS A 44 11.88 13.68 -9.81
C LYS A 44 11.42 12.40 -9.13
N ILE A 45 10.12 12.25 -8.90
CA ILE A 45 9.53 11.10 -8.24
C ILE A 45 8.78 10.29 -9.27
N HIS A 46 9.20 9.05 -9.47
CA HIS A 46 8.44 8.07 -10.24
C HIS A 46 7.61 7.22 -9.29
N VAL A 47 6.30 7.17 -9.51
CA VAL A 47 5.37 6.45 -8.64
C VAL A 47 4.64 5.39 -9.44
N ASP A 48 4.78 4.14 -9.01
CA ASP A 48 3.90 3.05 -9.44
C ASP A 48 2.84 2.82 -8.37
N VAL A 49 1.59 2.71 -8.78
CA VAL A 49 0.47 2.46 -7.86
C VAL A 49 -0.09 1.07 -8.14
N VAL A 50 -0.33 0.32 -7.09
CA VAL A 50 -0.95 -1.01 -7.19
C VAL A 50 -2.17 -1.05 -6.30
N ASP A 51 -3.30 -1.33 -6.92
CA ASP A 51 -4.60 -1.44 -6.28
C ASP A 51 -4.91 -2.86 -5.76
N ILE A 52 -6.06 -2.99 -5.13
CA ILE A 52 -6.51 -4.25 -4.51
C ILE A 52 -7.06 -5.28 -5.50
N ARG A 53 -7.13 -5.00 -6.80
CA ARG A 53 -7.73 -5.94 -7.76
C ARG A 53 -7.02 -7.28 -7.76
N SER A 54 -7.83 -8.34 -7.65
CA SER A 54 -7.41 -9.72 -7.75
C SER A 54 -8.46 -10.52 -8.53
N PHE A 55 -8.34 -11.82 -8.56
CA PHE A 55 -9.40 -12.69 -9.12
C PHE A 55 -10.67 -12.57 -8.26
N SER A 56 -11.85 -12.60 -8.88
CA SER A 56 -13.14 -12.34 -8.22
C SER A 56 -13.36 -13.16 -6.95
N THR A 57 -13.00 -14.44 -6.96
CA THR A 57 -13.12 -15.33 -5.81
C THR A 57 -12.13 -14.96 -4.70
N LEU A 58 -10.87 -14.68 -5.07
CA LEU A 58 -9.83 -14.28 -4.14
C LEU A 58 -10.12 -12.91 -3.54
N GLU A 59 -10.61 -11.98 -4.34
CA GLU A 59 -10.98 -10.63 -3.90
C GLU A 59 -12.02 -10.69 -2.77
N LYS A 60 -13.10 -11.48 -2.97
CA LYS A 60 -14.11 -11.69 -1.94
C LYS A 60 -13.52 -12.31 -0.66
N PHE A 61 -12.66 -13.30 -0.80
CA PHE A 61 -12.02 -13.95 0.33
C PHE A 61 -11.09 -12.99 1.09
N GLU A 62 -10.28 -12.21 0.38
CA GLU A 62 -9.39 -11.21 0.98
C GLU A 62 -10.19 -10.13 1.73
N GLN A 63 -11.26 -9.61 1.13
CA GLN A 63 -12.07 -8.55 1.72
C GLN A 63 -12.92 -9.01 2.92
N HIS A 64 -13.55 -10.17 2.81
CA HIS A 64 -14.52 -10.63 3.82
C HIS A 64 -13.90 -11.52 4.91
N THR A 65 -12.91 -12.32 4.57
CA THR A 65 -12.34 -13.32 5.48
C THR A 65 -10.99 -12.87 6.05
N LEU A 66 -10.04 -12.56 5.19
CA LEU A 66 -8.69 -12.20 5.63
C LEU A 66 -8.62 -10.76 6.12
N ARG A 67 -9.37 -9.84 5.49
CA ARG A 67 -9.33 -8.39 5.72
C ARG A 67 -7.96 -7.76 5.45
N PHE A 68 -7.14 -8.39 4.59
CA PHE A 68 -5.89 -7.85 4.06
C PHE A 68 -5.61 -8.45 2.68
N TYR A 69 -4.74 -7.79 1.90
CA TYR A 69 -4.58 -8.02 0.47
C TYR A 69 -3.29 -8.76 0.16
N VAL A 70 -3.37 -10.09 0.06
CA VAL A 70 -2.22 -10.97 -0.22
C VAL A 70 -1.76 -10.80 -1.67
N TRP A 71 -2.72 -10.84 -2.62
CA TRP A 71 -2.42 -10.78 -4.05
C TRP A 71 -1.75 -9.48 -4.47
N GLN A 72 -2.16 -8.38 -3.87
CA GLN A 72 -1.53 -7.07 -4.08
C GLN A 72 -0.02 -7.12 -3.82
N THR A 73 0.39 -7.68 -2.70
CA THR A 73 1.80 -7.82 -2.36
C THR A 73 2.50 -8.82 -3.27
N LEU A 74 1.90 -9.98 -3.53
CA LEU A 74 2.50 -11.01 -4.39
C LEU A 74 2.83 -10.50 -5.79
N LYS A 75 1.96 -9.68 -6.38
CA LYS A 75 2.21 -9.01 -7.68
C LYS A 75 3.46 -8.13 -7.65
N CYS A 76 3.81 -7.60 -6.49
CA CYS A 76 4.90 -6.63 -6.33
C CYS A 76 6.24 -7.26 -6.02
N ILE A 77 6.26 -8.45 -5.40
CA ILE A 77 7.50 -9.12 -4.93
C ILE A 77 8.61 -9.14 -5.99
N PRO A 78 8.36 -9.52 -7.26
CA PRO A 78 9.42 -9.57 -8.28
C PRO A 78 10.02 -8.20 -8.59
N LYS A 79 9.28 -7.13 -8.31
CA LYS A 79 9.63 -5.74 -8.65
C LYS A 79 10.17 -4.93 -7.48
N LEU A 80 10.12 -5.45 -6.24
CA LEU A 80 10.48 -4.70 -5.03
C LEU A 80 11.85 -4.04 -5.08
N LYS A 81 12.82 -4.70 -5.73
CA LYS A 81 14.21 -4.20 -5.87
C LYS A 81 14.33 -2.91 -6.70
N LYS A 82 13.28 -2.53 -7.45
CA LYS A 82 13.28 -1.34 -8.30
C LYS A 82 12.94 -0.06 -7.52
N TYR A 83 12.41 -0.21 -6.32
CA TYR A 83 11.89 0.90 -5.54
C TYR A 83 12.82 1.28 -4.40
N ASP A 84 12.86 2.56 -4.12
CA ASP A 84 13.57 3.15 -2.98
C ASP A 84 12.66 3.15 -1.74
N VAL A 85 11.37 3.43 -1.98
CA VAL A 85 10.34 3.53 -0.93
C VAL A 85 9.08 2.79 -1.36
N ILE A 86 8.48 2.07 -0.42
CA ILE A 86 7.16 1.48 -0.57
C ILE A 86 6.24 2.13 0.45
N LEU A 87 5.13 2.68 -0.02
CA LEU A 87 4.09 3.28 0.79
C LEU A 87 2.86 2.39 0.76
N SER A 88 2.40 1.96 1.92
CA SER A 88 1.13 1.23 2.03
C SER A 88 0.07 2.12 2.66
N HIS A 89 -1.05 2.29 1.97
CA HIS A 89 -2.19 3.01 2.51
C HIS A 89 -3.01 2.07 3.39
N GLY A 90 -2.78 2.15 4.69
CA GLY A 90 -3.33 1.28 5.70
C GLY A 90 -2.59 -0.06 5.86
N MET A 91 -2.73 -0.65 7.04
CA MET A 91 -2.13 -1.96 7.35
C MET A 91 -2.73 -3.10 6.52
N GLN A 92 -3.95 -2.97 6.04
CA GLN A 92 -4.57 -3.97 5.17
C GLN A 92 -3.75 -4.23 3.90
N SER A 93 -3.15 -3.16 3.33
CA SER A 93 -2.25 -3.25 2.19
C SER A 93 -0.79 -3.50 2.59
N GLY A 94 -0.41 -3.17 3.83
CA GLY A 94 0.97 -3.24 4.30
C GLY A 94 1.36 -4.55 4.98
N ILE A 95 0.41 -5.24 5.62
CA ILE A 95 0.72 -6.37 6.52
C ILE A 95 1.42 -7.53 5.82
N VAL A 96 1.02 -7.88 4.61
CA VAL A 96 1.61 -8.99 3.87
C VAL A 96 3.06 -8.68 3.48
N LEU A 97 3.33 -7.43 3.07
CA LEU A 97 4.69 -6.99 2.80
C LEU A 97 5.53 -6.95 4.09
N CYS A 98 4.95 -6.55 5.21
CA CYS A 98 5.62 -6.61 6.50
C CYS A 98 6.02 -8.04 6.87
N LEU A 99 5.12 -9.00 6.69
CA LEU A 99 5.41 -10.42 6.92
C LEU A 99 6.50 -10.94 5.98
N TRP A 100 6.40 -10.59 4.69
CA TRP A 100 7.44 -10.92 3.72
C TRP A 100 8.81 -10.42 4.17
N ARG A 101 8.90 -9.16 4.57
CA ARG A 101 10.15 -8.55 5.07
C ARG A 101 10.66 -9.20 6.38
N ARG A 102 9.76 -9.69 7.23
CA ARG A 102 10.14 -10.42 8.46
C ARG A 102 10.73 -11.78 8.15
N LEU A 103 10.22 -12.46 7.13
CA LEU A 103 10.64 -13.83 6.78
C LEU A 103 11.87 -13.84 5.85
N PHE A 104 11.94 -12.91 4.90
CA PHE A 104 12.95 -12.89 3.84
C PHE A 104 13.94 -11.72 3.92
N GLY A 105 13.81 -10.89 4.95
CA GLY A 105 14.65 -9.71 5.16
C GLY A 105 14.05 -8.42 4.63
N LYS A 106 14.52 -7.29 5.18
CA LYS A 106 13.95 -5.97 4.90
C LYS A 106 14.19 -5.48 3.47
N GLY A 107 15.19 -5.99 2.78
CA GLY A 107 15.60 -5.47 1.47
C GLY A 107 16.25 -4.09 1.56
N ARG A 108 16.48 -3.45 0.41
CA ARG A 108 17.08 -2.10 0.33
C ARG A 108 16.06 -0.97 0.41
N TYR A 109 14.80 -1.25 0.11
CA TYR A 109 13.72 -0.27 0.12
C TYR A 109 13.22 0.00 1.55
N LYS A 110 12.74 1.22 1.76
CA LYS A 110 12.02 1.58 3.00
C LYS A 110 10.54 1.25 2.85
N HIS A 111 9.92 0.74 3.92
CA HIS A 111 8.49 0.49 3.94
C HIS A 111 7.82 1.36 5.00
N ILE A 112 6.92 2.23 4.54
CA ILE A 112 6.19 3.19 5.35
C ILE A 112 4.69 2.91 5.20
N VAL A 113 3.96 2.94 6.30
CA VAL A 113 2.50 2.78 6.30
C VAL A 113 1.83 4.10 6.69
N PHE A 114 0.83 4.50 5.90
CA PHE A 114 -0.13 5.52 6.32
C PHE A 114 -1.21 4.85 7.14
N ASP A 115 -1.21 5.11 8.44
CA ASP A 115 -2.23 4.56 9.32
C ASP A 115 -3.48 5.42 9.32
N ILE A 116 -4.57 4.82 8.89
CA ILE A 116 -5.92 5.41 8.87
C ILE A 116 -6.81 4.79 9.94
N GLY A 117 -6.23 4.48 11.10
CA GLY A 117 -6.96 3.99 12.26
C GLY A 117 -6.79 2.51 12.61
N ALA A 118 -5.91 1.78 11.92
CA ALA A 118 -5.65 0.36 12.24
C ALA A 118 -5.05 0.17 13.65
N PHE A 119 -4.23 1.12 14.08
CA PHE A 119 -3.64 1.12 15.41
C PHE A 119 -4.52 1.78 16.49
N ASN A 120 -5.58 2.49 16.08
CA ASN A 120 -6.55 3.11 16.97
C ASN A 120 -7.76 2.21 17.25
N SER A 121 -7.84 1.03 16.65
CA SER A 121 -8.88 0.07 16.97
C SER A 121 -8.65 -0.40 18.40
N GLY A 122 -9.57 -0.12 19.32
CA GLY A 122 -9.51 -0.49 20.75
C GLY A 122 -9.55 -2.01 20.99
N ARG A 123 -8.96 -2.80 20.12
CA ARG A 123 -8.73 -4.23 20.30
C ARG A 123 -7.44 -4.41 21.06
N GLU A 124 -7.57 -4.47 22.38
CA GLU A 124 -6.44 -4.67 23.28
C GLU A 124 -5.87 -6.08 23.23
N GLU A 125 -6.61 -7.07 22.66
CA GLU A 125 -6.21 -8.48 22.65
C GLU A 125 -6.62 -9.20 21.36
N GLY A 126 -5.95 -10.32 21.06
CA GLY A 126 -6.33 -11.26 20.01
C GLY A 126 -5.20 -11.62 19.01
N ARG A 127 -5.46 -12.66 18.19
CA ARG A 127 -4.49 -13.15 17.21
C ARG A 127 -4.14 -12.11 16.15
N ALA A 128 -5.11 -11.30 15.74
CA ALA A 128 -4.90 -10.25 14.75
C ALA A 128 -3.93 -9.17 15.27
N LEU A 129 -4.06 -8.75 16.52
CA LEU A 129 -3.15 -7.79 17.13
C LEU A 129 -1.73 -8.34 17.24
N LYS A 130 -1.57 -9.60 17.69
CA LYS A 130 -0.26 -10.27 17.75
C LYS A 130 0.41 -10.35 16.38
N LEU A 131 -0.37 -10.65 15.32
CA LEU A 131 0.12 -10.67 13.95
C LEU A 131 0.58 -9.29 13.49
N MET A 132 -0.22 -8.25 13.78
CA MET A 132 0.13 -6.86 13.46
C MET A 132 1.38 -6.39 14.20
N GLN A 133 1.48 -6.68 15.50
CA GLN A 133 2.66 -6.38 16.31
C GLN A 133 3.92 -7.08 15.80
N PHE A 134 3.79 -8.34 15.39
CA PHE A 134 4.90 -9.09 14.79
C PHE A 134 5.30 -8.49 13.45
N ALA A 135 4.35 -8.24 12.57
CA ALA A 135 4.57 -7.73 11.23
C ALA A 135 5.16 -6.30 11.24
N SER A 136 4.61 -5.41 12.06
CA SER A 136 4.99 -3.99 12.14
C SER A 136 6.46 -3.75 12.52
N LYS A 137 7.11 -4.70 13.20
CA LYS A 137 8.55 -4.65 13.50
C LYS A 137 9.45 -4.57 12.26
N SER A 138 8.94 -4.86 11.08
CA SER A 138 9.67 -4.73 9.82
C SER A 138 9.51 -3.36 9.15
N LEU A 139 8.58 -2.52 9.63
CA LEU A 139 8.37 -1.17 9.10
C LEU A 139 9.57 -0.26 9.37
N ASP A 140 9.79 0.68 8.47
CA ASP A 140 10.76 1.76 8.64
C ASP A 140 10.10 3.05 9.14
N GLY A 141 8.78 3.16 9.01
CA GLY A 141 8.01 4.29 9.51
C GLY A 141 6.51 4.08 9.43
N VAL A 142 5.80 4.87 10.22
CA VAL A 142 4.33 4.98 10.20
C VAL A 142 3.97 6.45 10.19
N ILE A 143 3.08 6.83 9.32
CA ILE A 143 2.51 8.18 9.27
C ILE A 143 1.08 8.07 9.76
N TYR A 144 0.80 8.75 10.86
CA TYR A 144 -0.53 8.79 11.44
C TYR A 144 -1.34 9.95 10.87
N HIS A 145 -2.61 9.69 10.60
CA HIS A 145 -3.58 10.73 10.36
C HIS A 145 -4.18 11.13 11.72
N THR A 146 -3.96 12.36 12.14
CA THR A 146 -4.56 12.96 13.35
C THR A 146 -5.86 13.65 12.99
#